data_d51d5094d7bbacdd85e4c5b1e26a9ae3
#
_entry.id   d51d5094d7bbacdd85e4c5b1e26a9ae3
#
_cell.length_a   1.000
_cell.length_b   1.000
_cell.length_c   1.000
_cell.angle_alpha   90.00
_cell.angle_beta   90.00
_cell.angle_gamma   90.00
#
_symmetry.space_group_name_H-M   'P 1'
#
loop_
_entity.id
_entity.type
_entity.pdbx_description
1 polymer ?
#
loop_
_entity_poly.entity_id
_entity_poly.type
_entity_poly.pdbx_seq_one_letter_code
_entity_poly.pdbx_strand_id
1 'polypeptide(L)'
;RGPVATIIVENGTLHVGDTVVAGVAYGKIRSLLDDQGKPLQDIKPGECGVIVGLSEIAEAGETLIGVKTDKEAREYAQKKAEYIRQKELSKSTKVSIDELSAKIAEGELKTLPVIIKADVGGSLEALKASLEKLANDEIRVNVIHSGVGGITQSDVALASASEDCIILGFNIRPTGEIKEKAKESGVEIKTYNVIYNLIDDVKAILGGLM
;
A
#
# COMPACT_ATOMS: atom_id res chain seq x y z
N ARG A 1 -1.11 -9.72 -16.40
CA ARG A 1 0.29 -9.66 -15.97
C ARG A 1 0.27 -9.68 -14.43
N GLY A 2 0.97 -10.61 -13.78
CA GLY A 2 1.00 -10.73 -12.33
C GLY A 2 1.82 -9.65 -11.63
N PRO A 3 2.00 -9.74 -10.30
CA PRO A 3 2.85 -8.83 -9.55
C PRO A 3 4.26 -8.76 -10.12
N VAL A 4 4.80 -7.56 -10.25
CA VAL A 4 6.16 -7.29 -10.72
C VAL A 4 6.90 -6.46 -9.69
N ALA A 5 8.21 -6.65 -9.59
CA ALA A 5 9.06 -5.87 -8.70
C ALA A 5 10.34 -5.45 -9.42
N THR A 6 10.72 -4.20 -9.26
CA THR A 6 12.01 -3.70 -9.73
C THR A 6 13.04 -3.91 -8.62
N ILE A 7 14.15 -4.54 -8.95
CA ILE A 7 15.19 -4.91 -8.00
C ILE A 7 16.58 -4.46 -8.46
N ILE A 8 17.49 -4.35 -7.50
CA ILE A 8 18.94 -4.22 -7.74
C ILE A 8 19.62 -5.40 -7.08
N VAL A 9 20.45 -6.11 -7.82
CA VAL A 9 21.24 -7.23 -7.30
C VAL A 9 22.48 -6.70 -6.61
N GLU A 10 22.63 -6.97 -5.33
CA GLU A 10 23.81 -6.59 -4.54
C GLU A 10 24.86 -7.70 -4.49
N ASN A 11 24.41 -8.94 -4.24
CA ASN A 11 25.27 -10.11 -4.14
C ASN A 11 24.71 -11.28 -4.95
N GLY A 12 25.58 -12.01 -5.59
CA GLY A 12 25.19 -13.17 -6.41
C GLY A 12 24.59 -12.79 -7.77
N THR A 13 24.12 -13.77 -8.48
CA THR A 13 23.47 -13.60 -9.78
C THR A 13 22.08 -14.21 -9.73
N LEU A 14 21.10 -13.46 -10.23
CA LEU A 14 19.70 -13.87 -10.26
C LEU A 14 19.38 -14.46 -11.65
N HIS A 15 18.75 -15.63 -11.68
CA HIS A 15 18.38 -16.33 -12.90
C HIS A 15 16.87 -16.55 -13.00
N VAL A 16 16.38 -16.73 -14.22
CA VAL A 16 15.02 -17.22 -14.45
C VAL A 16 14.88 -18.63 -13.87
N GLY A 17 13.82 -18.87 -13.11
CA GLY A 17 13.58 -20.13 -12.43
C GLY A 17 14.06 -20.19 -10.99
N ASP A 18 14.81 -19.19 -10.53
CA ASP A 18 15.20 -19.10 -9.12
C ASP A 18 13.99 -18.83 -8.23
N THR A 19 14.01 -19.41 -7.04
CA THR A 19 13.00 -19.15 -6.00
C THR A 19 13.50 -18.02 -5.11
N VAL A 20 12.67 -17.01 -4.92
CA VAL A 20 13.01 -15.81 -4.17
C VAL A 20 11.93 -15.45 -3.17
N VAL A 21 12.34 -14.72 -2.14
CA VAL A 21 11.45 -14.12 -1.14
C VAL A 21 11.82 -12.67 -0.92
N ALA A 22 10.81 -11.81 -0.86
CA ALA A 22 10.95 -10.38 -0.57
C ALA A 22 9.91 -9.99 0.48
N GLY A 23 10.32 -9.93 1.74
CA GLY A 23 9.40 -9.72 2.85
C GLY A 23 8.35 -10.82 2.97
N VAL A 24 7.09 -10.48 2.73
CA VAL A 24 5.97 -11.43 2.72
C VAL A 24 5.68 -12.02 1.33
N ALA A 25 6.18 -11.38 0.28
CA ALA A 25 6.07 -11.88 -1.09
C ALA A 25 7.11 -12.96 -1.36
N TYR A 26 6.73 -14.01 -2.04
CA TYR A 26 7.63 -15.09 -2.46
C TYR A 26 7.19 -15.64 -3.81
N GLY A 27 8.04 -16.36 -4.46
CA GLY A 27 7.70 -17.03 -5.70
C GLY A 27 8.91 -17.48 -6.51
N LYS A 28 8.61 -18.16 -7.60
CA LYS A 28 9.59 -18.58 -8.58
C LYS A 28 9.65 -17.57 -9.73
N ILE A 29 10.83 -17.10 -10.06
CA ILE A 29 11.02 -16.13 -11.14
C ILE A 29 10.60 -16.77 -12.47
N ARG A 30 9.57 -16.20 -13.08
CA ARG A 30 9.07 -16.61 -14.40
C ARG A 30 9.79 -15.87 -15.51
N SER A 31 10.08 -14.61 -15.30
CA SER A 31 10.77 -13.74 -16.27
C SER A 31 11.59 -12.70 -15.57
N LEU A 32 12.71 -12.34 -16.17
CA LEU A 32 13.53 -11.20 -15.83
C LEU A 32 13.49 -10.22 -17.01
N LEU A 33 13.29 -8.95 -16.73
CA LEU A 33 13.20 -7.89 -17.72
C LEU A 33 14.20 -6.79 -17.41
N ASP A 34 14.71 -6.10 -18.43
CA ASP A 34 15.50 -4.89 -18.27
C ASP A 34 14.59 -3.64 -18.06
N ASP A 35 15.18 -2.49 -17.95
CA ASP A 35 14.48 -1.19 -17.81
C ASP A 35 13.62 -0.83 -19.03
N GLN A 36 13.90 -1.46 -20.19
CA GLN A 36 13.14 -1.29 -21.42
C GLN A 36 12.06 -2.37 -21.63
N GLY A 37 11.93 -3.32 -20.69
CA GLY A 37 10.98 -4.41 -20.76
C GLY A 37 11.43 -5.58 -21.64
N LYS A 38 12.72 -5.65 -22.00
CA LYS A 38 13.27 -6.78 -22.75
C LYS A 38 13.60 -7.94 -21.83
N PRO A 39 13.36 -9.20 -22.27
CA PRO A 39 13.66 -10.36 -21.45
C PRO A 39 15.16 -10.54 -21.24
N LEU A 40 15.55 -10.81 -19.99
CA LEU A 40 16.90 -11.16 -19.58
C LEU A 40 16.94 -12.62 -19.10
N GLN A 41 18.09 -13.27 -19.19
CA GLN A 41 18.31 -14.61 -18.64
C GLN A 41 18.85 -14.56 -17.22
N ASP A 42 19.66 -13.56 -16.91
CA ASP A 42 20.24 -13.32 -15.60
C ASP A 42 20.39 -11.83 -15.31
N ILE A 43 20.55 -11.51 -14.03
CA ILE A 43 20.90 -10.17 -13.53
C ILE A 43 22.11 -10.32 -12.62
N LYS A 44 23.19 -9.63 -12.96
CA LYS A 44 24.47 -9.67 -12.23
C LYS A 44 24.51 -8.64 -11.10
N PRO A 45 25.44 -8.78 -10.12
CA PRO A 45 25.63 -7.79 -9.08
C PRO A 45 25.87 -6.37 -9.64
N GLY A 46 25.16 -5.39 -9.08
CA GLY A 46 25.18 -4.00 -9.51
C GLY A 46 24.23 -3.67 -10.67
N GLU A 47 23.60 -4.66 -11.27
CA GLU A 47 22.60 -4.48 -12.31
C GLU A 47 21.20 -4.40 -11.69
N CYS A 48 20.33 -3.68 -12.34
CA CYS A 48 18.91 -3.62 -12.00
C CYS A 48 18.04 -4.34 -13.03
N GLY A 49 16.88 -4.76 -12.62
CA GLY A 49 15.92 -5.41 -13.49
C GLY A 49 14.56 -5.56 -12.83
N VAL A 50 13.62 -6.04 -13.62
CA VAL A 50 12.26 -6.32 -13.18
C VAL A 50 12.05 -7.81 -13.11
N ILE A 51 11.57 -8.30 -11.97
CA ILE A 51 11.20 -9.70 -11.77
C ILE A 51 9.69 -9.89 -11.90
N VAL A 52 9.30 -10.99 -12.51
CA VAL A 52 7.90 -11.42 -12.66
C VAL A 52 7.76 -12.82 -12.05
N GLY A 53 6.76 -13.03 -11.22
CA GLY A 53 6.47 -14.35 -10.65
C GLY A 53 6.29 -14.38 -9.13
N LEU A 54 6.32 -13.21 -8.47
CA LEU A 54 6.00 -13.13 -7.05
C LEU A 54 4.52 -13.43 -6.77
N SER A 55 4.22 -13.97 -5.59
CA SER A 55 2.85 -14.24 -5.15
C SER A 55 2.03 -12.98 -4.95
N GLU A 56 2.69 -11.91 -4.51
CA GLU A 56 2.10 -10.61 -4.26
C GLU A 56 3.11 -9.48 -4.46
N ILE A 57 2.69 -8.26 -4.34
CA ILE A 57 3.56 -7.09 -4.51
C ILE A 57 4.47 -6.96 -3.29
N ALA A 58 5.78 -6.94 -3.54
CA ALA A 58 6.77 -6.66 -2.50
C ALA A 58 6.77 -5.17 -2.14
N GLU A 59 7.01 -4.87 -0.88
CA GLU A 59 7.14 -3.49 -0.41
C GLU A 59 8.44 -2.85 -0.92
N ALA A 60 8.40 -1.53 -1.15
CA ALA A 60 9.58 -0.78 -1.55
C ALA A 60 10.64 -0.79 -0.43
N GLY A 61 11.89 -1.00 -0.81
CA GLY A 61 13.01 -1.09 0.14
C GLY A 61 13.17 -2.46 0.82
N GLU A 62 12.31 -3.43 0.52
CA GLU A 62 12.42 -4.80 1.05
C GLU A 62 13.61 -5.53 0.42
N THR A 63 14.29 -6.35 1.23
CA THR A 63 15.41 -7.15 0.76
C THR A 63 14.92 -8.43 0.06
N LEU A 64 15.38 -8.65 -1.17
CA LEU A 64 15.12 -9.88 -1.91
C LEU A 64 16.21 -10.91 -1.62
N ILE A 65 15.80 -12.12 -1.25
CA ILE A 65 16.69 -13.23 -0.92
C ILE A 65 16.38 -14.42 -1.82
N GLY A 66 17.41 -15.00 -2.42
CA GLY A 66 17.30 -16.29 -3.12
C GLY A 66 17.28 -17.44 -2.13
N VAL A 67 16.36 -18.39 -2.33
CA VAL A 67 16.24 -19.61 -1.53
C VAL A 67 16.27 -20.84 -2.42
N LYS A 68 16.57 -22.01 -1.84
CA LYS A 68 16.75 -23.26 -2.62
C LYS A 68 15.44 -23.90 -3.02
N THR A 69 14.41 -23.79 -2.20
CA THR A 69 13.11 -24.45 -2.41
C THR A 69 11.93 -23.52 -2.18
N ASP A 70 10.83 -23.80 -2.85
CA ASP A 70 9.56 -23.07 -2.66
C ASP A 70 9.05 -23.19 -1.23
N LYS A 71 9.34 -24.30 -0.55
CA LYS A 71 8.97 -24.52 0.85
C LYS A 71 9.69 -23.53 1.77
N GLU A 72 11.00 -23.36 1.57
CA GLU A 72 11.80 -22.38 2.33
C GLU A 72 11.31 -20.95 2.11
N ALA A 73 10.98 -20.60 0.86
CA ALA A 73 10.43 -19.30 0.54
C ALA A 73 9.10 -19.05 1.27
N ARG A 74 8.21 -20.02 1.26
CA ARG A 74 6.92 -19.96 1.94
C ARG A 74 7.06 -19.82 3.45
N GLU A 75 7.92 -20.62 4.06
CA GLU A 75 8.19 -20.56 5.51
C GLU A 75 8.77 -19.20 5.92
N TYR A 76 9.70 -18.67 5.14
CA TYR A 76 10.30 -17.35 5.39
C TYR A 76 9.27 -16.22 5.29
N ALA A 77 8.44 -16.25 4.24
CA ALA A 77 7.38 -15.28 4.06
C ALA A 77 6.33 -15.34 5.18
N GLN A 78 5.95 -16.54 5.64
CA GLN A 78 5.03 -16.72 6.76
C GLN A 78 5.59 -16.18 8.07
N LYS A 79 6.85 -16.47 8.38
CA LYS A 79 7.52 -15.93 9.59
C LYS A 79 7.57 -14.40 9.55
N LYS A 80 7.85 -13.83 8.41
CA LYS A 80 7.87 -12.37 8.23
C LYS A 80 6.48 -11.77 8.41
N ALA A 81 5.44 -12.39 7.84
CA ALA A 81 4.06 -11.97 7.99
C ALA A 81 3.59 -12.02 9.45
N GLU A 82 3.93 -13.09 10.19
CA GLU A 82 3.63 -13.21 11.61
C GLU A 82 4.35 -12.13 12.43
N TYR A 83 5.62 -11.87 12.13
CA TYR A 83 6.39 -10.81 12.80
C TYR A 83 5.77 -9.42 12.58
N ILE A 84 5.37 -9.10 11.35
CA ILE A 84 4.70 -7.83 11.01
C ILE A 84 3.37 -7.75 11.76
N ARG A 85 2.57 -8.82 11.74
CA ARG A 85 1.29 -8.89 12.46
C ARG A 85 1.44 -8.69 13.96
N GLN A 86 2.43 -9.32 14.58
CA GLN A 86 2.72 -9.13 16.01
C GLN A 86 3.17 -7.70 16.32
N LYS A 87 3.98 -7.11 15.43
CA LYS A 87 4.45 -5.73 15.57
C LYS A 87 3.31 -4.73 15.43
N GLU A 88 2.38 -4.95 14.51
CA GLU A 88 1.18 -4.13 14.35
C GLU A 88 0.24 -4.26 15.56
N LEU A 89 0.00 -5.49 16.04
CA LEU A 89 -0.78 -5.73 17.25
C LEU A 89 -0.14 -5.07 18.46
N SER A 90 1.18 -5.14 18.62
CA SER A 90 1.88 -4.47 19.73
C SER A 90 1.88 -2.95 19.62
N LYS A 91 1.85 -2.39 18.41
CA LYS A 91 1.66 -0.94 18.19
C LYS A 91 0.23 -0.51 18.49
N SER A 92 -0.76 -1.29 18.11
CA SER A 92 -2.16 -0.99 18.42
C SER A 92 -2.48 -1.13 19.92
N THR A 93 -1.75 -1.98 20.63
CA THR A 93 -1.88 -2.14 22.08
C THR A 93 -1.11 -1.06 22.87
N LYS A 94 -0.09 -0.44 22.24
CA LYS A 94 0.72 0.64 22.83
C LYS A 94 0.14 2.06 22.62
N VAL A 95 -0.81 2.23 21.72
CA VAL A 95 -1.73 3.37 21.80
C VAL A 95 -2.65 3.05 22.97
N SER A 96 -2.17 3.42 24.15
CA SER A 96 -2.74 2.95 25.40
C SER A 96 -4.22 3.28 25.46
N ILE A 97 -4.99 2.34 25.99
CA ILE A 97 -6.36 2.54 26.45
C ILE A 97 -6.49 3.86 27.24
N ASP A 98 -5.43 4.29 27.92
CA ASP A 98 -5.34 5.55 28.64
C ASP A 98 -5.33 6.80 27.73
N GLU A 99 -4.63 6.78 26.57
CA GLU A 99 -4.70 7.88 25.60
C GLU A 99 -6.03 7.94 24.86
N LEU A 100 -6.62 6.77 24.53
CA LEU A 100 -7.96 6.70 23.96
C LEU A 100 -9.01 7.14 24.97
N SER A 101 -8.90 6.75 26.23
CA SER A 101 -9.82 7.14 27.31
C SER A 101 -9.73 8.64 27.63
N ALA A 102 -8.52 9.20 27.66
CA ALA A 102 -8.30 10.63 27.85
C ALA A 102 -8.86 11.46 26.68
N LYS A 103 -8.67 11.00 25.45
CA LYS A 103 -9.16 11.67 24.24
C LYS A 103 -10.67 11.53 24.02
N ILE A 104 -11.28 10.44 24.48
CA ILE A 104 -12.74 10.27 24.52
C ILE A 104 -13.36 11.14 25.63
N ALA A 105 -12.67 11.31 26.75
CA ALA A 105 -13.13 12.15 27.85
C ALA A 105 -13.02 13.66 27.58
N GLU A 106 -12.08 14.10 26.73
CA GLU A 106 -11.92 15.51 26.32
C GLU A 106 -12.85 15.94 25.18
N GLY A 107 -13.68 15.04 24.63
CA GLY A 107 -14.69 15.30 23.61
C GLY A 107 -14.11 15.81 22.28
N GLU A 108 -14.18 14.95 21.24
CA GLU A 108 -14.10 15.33 19.83
C GLU A 108 -12.72 15.40 19.18
N LEU A 109 -12.03 14.27 19.12
CA LEU A 109 -11.14 14.04 17.98
C LEU A 109 -11.99 13.69 16.76
N LYS A 110 -12.23 14.66 15.90
CA LYS A 110 -12.83 14.42 14.59
C LYS A 110 -11.83 13.61 13.76
N THR A 111 -12.28 12.53 13.18
CA THR A 111 -11.46 11.66 12.33
C THR A 111 -12.02 11.69 10.92
N LEU A 112 -11.18 11.99 9.94
CA LEU A 112 -11.55 11.85 8.53
C LEU A 112 -11.13 10.46 8.06
N PRO A 113 -12.09 9.54 7.81
CA PRO A 113 -11.77 8.24 7.24
C PRO A 113 -11.49 8.37 5.74
N VAL A 114 -10.40 7.77 5.28
CA VAL A 114 -10.00 7.77 3.88
C VAL A 114 -9.59 6.38 3.41
N ILE A 115 -9.85 6.09 2.14
CA ILE A 115 -9.32 4.93 1.43
C ILE A 115 -8.39 5.43 0.35
N ILE A 116 -7.18 4.89 0.30
CA ILE A 116 -6.15 5.31 -0.65
C ILE A 116 -5.91 4.20 -1.67
N LYS A 117 -5.94 4.55 -2.93
CA LYS A 117 -5.53 3.69 -4.04
C LYS A 117 -4.50 4.40 -4.90
N ALA A 118 -3.44 3.70 -5.24
CA ALA A 118 -2.37 4.22 -6.07
C ALA A 118 -1.97 3.20 -7.15
N ASP A 119 -1.34 3.68 -8.19
CA ASP A 119 -0.84 2.85 -9.29
C ASP A 119 0.35 1.97 -8.90
N VAL A 120 1.18 2.45 -7.97
CA VAL A 120 2.37 1.73 -7.48
C VAL A 120 2.54 1.86 -5.95
N GLY A 121 3.26 0.90 -5.35
CA GLY A 121 3.47 0.82 -3.91
C GLY A 121 4.24 2.02 -3.32
N GLY A 122 5.24 2.52 -4.02
CA GLY A 122 6.01 3.69 -3.59
C GLY A 122 5.16 4.96 -3.49
N SER A 123 4.25 5.18 -4.44
CA SER A 123 3.27 6.27 -4.37
C SER A 123 2.32 6.13 -3.20
N LEU A 124 1.87 4.89 -2.93
CA LEU A 124 0.98 4.59 -1.82
C LEU A 124 1.61 4.91 -0.46
N GLU A 125 2.87 4.51 -0.26
CA GLU A 125 3.62 4.80 0.97
C GLU A 125 3.86 6.29 1.16
N ALA A 126 4.22 7.00 0.10
CA ALA A 126 4.40 8.45 0.12
C ALA A 126 3.11 9.18 0.50
N LEU A 127 1.97 8.74 -0.04
CA LEU A 127 0.66 9.28 0.30
C LEU A 127 0.29 9.04 1.77
N LYS A 128 0.47 7.84 2.28
CA LYS A 128 0.25 7.51 3.69
C LYS A 128 1.07 8.40 4.62
N ALA A 129 2.38 8.48 4.38
CA ALA A 129 3.28 9.30 5.18
C ALA A 129 2.90 10.79 5.15
N SER A 130 2.49 11.30 3.99
CA SER A 130 2.06 12.67 3.83
C SER A 130 0.73 12.97 4.55
N LEU A 131 -0.23 12.04 4.49
CA LEU A 131 -1.51 12.18 5.17
C LEU A 131 -1.38 12.08 6.70
N GLU A 132 -0.52 11.22 7.20
CA GLU A 132 -0.23 11.12 8.64
C GLU A 132 0.35 12.41 9.21
N LYS A 133 1.15 13.14 8.41
CA LYS A 133 1.70 14.45 8.79
C LYS A 133 0.68 15.57 8.82
N LEU A 134 -0.46 15.41 8.16
CA LEU A 134 -1.55 16.40 8.17
C LEU A 134 -2.40 16.35 9.43
N ALA A 135 -2.28 15.29 10.22
CA ALA A 135 -2.99 15.19 11.49
C ALA A 135 -2.55 16.31 12.43
N ASN A 136 -3.52 16.98 13.02
CA ASN A 136 -3.31 17.97 14.08
C ASN A 136 -3.98 17.50 15.39
N ASP A 137 -3.97 18.32 16.44
CA ASP A 137 -4.53 17.96 17.75
C ASP A 137 -6.06 17.82 17.73
N GLU A 138 -6.73 18.37 16.73
CA GLU A 138 -8.20 18.41 16.63
C GLU A 138 -8.75 17.41 15.63
N ILE A 139 -8.04 17.16 14.51
CA ILE A 139 -8.49 16.29 13.44
C ILE A 139 -7.37 15.34 13.00
N ARG A 140 -7.72 14.06 12.84
CA ARG A 140 -6.82 13.03 12.31
C ARG A 140 -7.36 12.47 11.00
N VAL A 141 -6.45 12.18 10.09
CA VAL A 141 -6.74 11.37 8.90
C VAL A 141 -6.57 9.91 9.28
N ASN A 142 -7.64 9.14 9.17
CA ASN A 142 -7.61 7.71 9.42
C ASN A 142 -7.66 6.94 8.09
N VAL A 143 -6.56 6.31 7.71
CA VAL A 143 -6.51 5.46 6.52
C VAL A 143 -7.13 4.11 6.86
N ILE A 144 -8.39 3.91 6.48
CA ILE A 144 -9.13 2.66 6.73
C ILE A 144 -8.56 1.53 5.91
N HIS A 145 -8.27 1.81 4.65
CA HIS A 145 -7.73 0.84 3.70
C HIS A 145 -6.82 1.51 2.69
N SER A 146 -5.83 0.78 2.24
CA SER A 146 -4.91 1.24 1.20
C SER A 146 -4.49 0.07 0.33
N GLY A 147 -4.31 0.31 -0.96
CA GLY A 147 -3.92 -0.74 -1.89
C GLY A 147 -3.40 -0.19 -3.21
N VAL A 148 -2.68 -1.06 -3.91
CA VAL A 148 -2.19 -0.80 -5.26
C VAL A 148 -3.20 -1.31 -6.29
N GLY A 149 -3.41 -0.54 -7.35
CA GLY A 149 -4.31 -0.87 -8.43
C GLY A 149 -5.59 -0.03 -8.45
N GLY A 150 -6.53 -0.40 -9.29
CA GLY A 150 -7.79 0.33 -9.47
C GLY A 150 -8.71 0.28 -8.25
N ILE A 151 -9.62 1.23 -8.19
CA ILE A 151 -10.69 1.25 -7.19
C ILE A 151 -11.68 0.12 -7.50
N THR A 152 -12.03 -0.67 -6.50
CA THR A 152 -12.94 -1.81 -6.61
C THR A 152 -14.30 -1.55 -5.97
N GLN A 153 -15.27 -2.41 -6.26
CA GLN A 153 -16.58 -2.35 -5.59
C GLN A 153 -16.48 -2.58 -4.07
N SER A 154 -15.51 -3.39 -3.65
CA SER A 154 -15.23 -3.61 -2.23
C SER A 154 -14.75 -2.35 -1.53
N ASP A 155 -13.93 -1.54 -2.20
CA ASP A 155 -13.49 -0.25 -1.67
C ASP A 155 -14.66 0.71 -1.47
N VAL A 156 -15.57 0.77 -2.43
CA VAL A 156 -16.80 1.57 -2.34
C VAL A 156 -17.71 1.08 -1.21
N ALA A 157 -17.88 -0.24 -1.07
CA ALA A 157 -18.67 -0.83 0.01
C ALA A 157 -18.07 -0.51 1.39
N LEU A 158 -16.75 -0.59 1.53
CA LEU A 158 -16.04 -0.25 2.76
C LEU A 158 -16.18 1.24 3.10
N ALA A 159 -16.09 2.12 2.11
CA ALA A 159 -16.29 3.55 2.27
C ALA A 159 -17.73 3.89 2.68
N SER A 160 -18.71 3.20 2.12
CA SER A 160 -20.13 3.41 2.46
C SER A 160 -20.50 2.98 3.88
N ALA A 161 -19.73 2.07 4.47
CA ALA A 161 -19.90 1.64 5.86
C ALA A 161 -19.44 2.68 6.89
N SER A 162 -18.65 3.66 6.49
CA SER A 162 -18.15 4.75 7.34
C SER A 162 -18.77 6.06 6.92
N GLU A 163 -19.16 6.88 7.89
CA GLU A 163 -19.64 8.23 7.62
C GLU A 163 -18.49 9.12 7.13
N ASP A 164 -18.77 9.98 6.15
CA ASP A 164 -17.81 10.94 5.58
C ASP A 164 -16.53 10.34 5.00
N CYS A 165 -16.53 9.07 4.64
CA CYS A 165 -15.38 8.42 4.02
C CYS A 165 -15.17 8.88 2.58
N ILE A 166 -13.92 9.19 2.23
CA ILE A 166 -13.51 9.61 0.89
C ILE A 166 -12.53 8.59 0.32
N ILE A 167 -12.70 8.26 -0.96
CA ILE A 167 -11.74 7.44 -1.70
C ILE A 167 -10.81 8.36 -2.48
N LEU A 168 -9.51 8.25 -2.22
CA LEU A 168 -8.47 9.00 -2.91
C LEU A 168 -7.73 8.08 -3.89
N GLY A 169 -7.76 8.40 -5.16
CA GLY A 169 -7.06 7.68 -6.22
C GLY A 169 -5.87 8.50 -6.75
N PHE A 170 -4.69 7.90 -6.77
CA PHE A 170 -3.48 8.52 -7.29
C PHE A 170 -3.02 7.80 -8.56
N ASN A 171 -2.95 8.53 -9.69
CA ASN A 171 -2.66 8.01 -11.02
C ASN A 171 -3.57 6.86 -11.48
N ILE A 172 -4.76 6.75 -10.93
CA ILE A 172 -5.77 5.76 -11.30
C ILE A 172 -7.09 6.45 -11.60
N ARG A 173 -7.88 5.82 -12.45
CA ARG A 173 -9.24 6.29 -12.77
C ARG A 173 -10.25 5.21 -12.44
N PRO A 174 -11.32 5.53 -11.73
CA PRO A 174 -12.42 4.60 -11.52
C PRO A 174 -13.15 4.31 -12.83
N THR A 175 -13.60 3.08 -13.00
CA THR A 175 -14.46 2.70 -14.13
C THR A 175 -15.83 3.37 -14.01
N GLY A 176 -16.62 3.37 -15.09
CA GLY A 176 -17.98 3.92 -15.07
C GLY A 176 -18.86 3.25 -14.01
N GLU A 177 -18.79 1.92 -13.91
CA GLU A 177 -19.51 1.13 -12.91
C GLU A 177 -19.17 1.53 -11.46
N ILE A 178 -17.89 1.76 -11.20
CA ILE A 178 -17.42 2.16 -9.86
C ILE A 178 -17.90 3.58 -9.51
N LYS A 179 -17.91 4.48 -10.48
CA LYS A 179 -18.43 5.86 -10.30
C LYS A 179 -19.92 5.85 -9.98
N GLU A 180 -20.70 5.05 -10.71
CA GLU A 180 -22.15 4.88 -10.46
C GLU A 180 -22.41 4.27 -9.09
N LYS A 181 -21.69 3.22 -8.73
CA LYS A 181 -21.78 2.57 -7.43
C LYS A 181 -21.47 3.52 -6.28
N ALA A 182 -20.41 4.31 -6.41
CA ALA A 182 -20.03 5.33 -5.44
C ALA A 182 -21.10 6.41 -5.29
N LYS A 183 -21.67 6.87 -6.39
CA LYS A 183 -22.76 7.85 -6.39
C LYS A 183 -24.02 7.32 -5.72
N GLU A 184 -24.41 6.08 -6.00
CA GLU A 184 -25.55 5.42 -5.35
C GLU A 184 -25.35 5.24 -3.85
N SER A 185 -24.12 4.94 -3.43
CA SER A 185 -23.74 4.75 -2.01
C SER A 185 -23.43 6.04 -1.27
N GLY A 186 -23.43 7.20 -1.94
CA GLY A 186 -23.09 8.49 -1.34
C GLY A 186 -21.60 8.64 -1.02
N VAL A 187 -20.74 7.88 -1.68
CA VAL A 187 -19.28 7.90 -1.50
C VAL A 187 -18.66 8.83 -2.52
N GLU A 188 -17.80 9.73 -2.07
CA GLU A 188 -17.02 10.62 -2.94
C GLU A 188 -15.70 9.97 -3.34
N ILE A 189 -15.40 9.97 -4.64
CA ILE A 189 -14.12 9.51 -5.21
C ILE A 189 -13.41 10.71 -5.82
N LYS A 190 -12.21 11.00 -5.33
CA LYS A 190 -11.33 12.04 -5.88
C LYS A 190 -10.08 11.40 -6.46
N THR A 191 -9.68 11.86 -7.64
CA THR A 191 -8.50 11.35 -8.35
C THR A 191 -7.48 12.46 -8.58
N TYR A 192 -6.20 12.12 -8.45
CA TYR A 192 -5.08 13.05 -8.57
C TYR A 192 -3.94 12.42 -9.35
N ASN A 193 -3.16 13.27 -10.02
CA ASN A 193 -1.92 12.89 -10.69
C ASN A 193 -0.69 13.54 -10.02
N VAL A 194 -0.91 14.51 -9.16
CA VAL A 194 0.13 15.23 -8.44
C VAL A 194 -0.14 15.14 -6.94
N ILE A 195 0.84 14.69 -6.18
CA ILE A 195 0.70 14.44 -4.73
C ILE A 195 0.37 15.73 -3.95
N TYR A 196 0.91 16.86 -4.34
CA TYR A 196 0.64 18.15 -3.69
C TYR A 196 -0.82 18.57 -3.81
N ASN A 197 -1.46 18.33 -4.94
CA ASN A 197 -2.87 18.64 -5.13
C ASN A 197 -3.76 17.80 -4.22
N LEU A 198 -3.43 16.52 -4.05
CA LEU A 198 -4.13 15.64 -3.11
C LEU A 198 -3.98 16.13 -1.67
N ILE A 199 -2.78 16.50 -1.26
CA ILE A 199 -2.50 17.01 0.08
C ILE A 199 -3.23 18.33 0.34
N ASP A 200 -3.23 19.24 -0.62
CA ASP A 200 -3.90 20.54 -0.50
C ASP A 200 -5.42 20.39 -0.39
N ASP A 201 -6.02 19.50 -1.17
CA ASP A 201 -7.45 19.19 -1.09
C ASP A 201 -7.83 18.56 0.26
N VAL A 202 -7.03 17.63 0.76
CA VAL A 202 -7.25 17.03 2.09
C VAL A 202 -7.11 18.06 3.19
N LYS A 203 -6.15 18.97 3.13
CA LYS A 203 -6.02 20.10 4.05
C LYS A 203 -7.26 21.00 4.02
N ALA A 204 -7.78 21.30 2.84
CA ALA A 204 -8.99 22.11 2.68
C ALA A 204 -10.21 21.41 3.30
N ILE A 205 -10.36 20.11 3.14
CA ILE A 205 -11.42 19.31 3.76
C ILE A 205 -11.28 19.32 5.29
N LEU A 206 -10.08 19.13 5.81
CA LEU A 206 -9.80 19.20 7.25
C LEU A 206 -10.11 20.59 7.82
N GLY A 207 -9.75 21.65 7.09
CA GLY A 207 -10.07 23.03 7.46
C GLY A 207 -11.57 23.34 7.44
N GLY A 208 -12.35 22.69 6.60
CA GLY A 208 -13.80 22.82 6.54
C GLY A 208 -14.56 22.03 7.62
N LEU A 209 -13.89 21.10 8.31
CA LEU A 209 -14.45 20.32 9.40
C LEU A 209 -14.20 20.97 10.79
N MET A 210 -13.32 21.96 10.86
CA MET A 210 -13.10 22.79 12.06
C MET A 210 -14.19 23.83 12.19
#